data_ca36ca42e4752c1f1ec8a6c51cf4bef3
#
_entry.id   ca36ca42e4752c1f1ec8a6c51cf4bef3
#
_cell.length_a   1.000
_cell.length_b   1.000
_cell.length_c   1.000
_cell.angle_alpha   90.00
_cell.angle_beta   90.00
_cell.angle_gamma   90.00
#
_symmetry.space_group_name_H-M   'P 1'
#
loop_
_entity.id
_entity.type
_entity.pdbx_description
1 polymer ?
#
loop_
_entity_poly.entity_id
_entity_poly.type
_entity_poly.pdbx_seq_one_letter_code
_entity_poly.pdbx_strand_id
1 'polypeptide(L)'
;MLKRLFFTVLLSGVSALAQGRAVVPITIAEGLSHPWAIAFLPDGQFLVSERSGALRIVDPDGTIEPPIAGLPKIAVGGQGGLLDVVLDSDFLRNRTLYFCFSEPANSGNGNSTALARARLSADMRRLEGLRIVFSQRPKTASELHFGCRIVESKNPQGSADGKLFLTLGERYSRRDDAQTLDNHHGKVIRINKDGTVPADNPFVRQPSALAEIWSFGHRNPQGATLSPKGILWIHEHGPRGGDEINLPRPGGNFGWPLVSFGTNYDLTAVGDGTASKVGTEQALHQWTPSIAPSGMTFVTTDKYGKAWVGNLLVGSLKFTHFARIELERPFEGKVVKETRLLESLRERIRDVRQGPDGFIYVVTDSANGKLIRLVPASGVQE
;
A
#
# COMPACT_ATOMS: atom_id res chain seq x y z
N MET A 1 52.10 34.52 -50.69
CA MET A 1 50.74 34.70 -50.07
C MET A 1 50.34 33.42 -49.39
N LEU A 2 50.58 33.33 -48.08
CA LEU A 2 50.21 32.14 -47.25
C LEU A 2 48.88 32.40 -46.55
N LYS A 3 47.83 31.65 -46.91
CA LYS A 3 46.53 31.67 -46.19
C LYS A 3 46.62 30.78 -44.96
N ARG A 4 46.55 31.38 -43.77
CA ARG A 4 46.38 30.67 -42.51
C ARG A 4 44.91 30.26 -42.35
N LEU A 5 44.65 28.94 -42.31
CA LEU A 5 43.36 28.39 -41.90
C LEU A 5 43.34 28.35 -40.34
N PHE A 6 42.41 29.06 -39.76
CA PHE A 6 42.04 28.91 -38.33
C PHE A 6 41.06 27.76 -38.19
N PHE A 7 41.45 26.70 -37.55
CA PHE A 7 40.56 25.64 -37.08
C PHE A 7 39.97 26.06 -35.70
N THR A 8 38.71 26.40 -35.67
CA THR A 8 37.98 26.61 -34.40
C THR A 8 37.49 25.27 -33.94
N VAL A 9 38.12 24.73 -32.89
CA VAL A 9 37.67 23.54 -32.20
C VAL A 9 36.51 23.95 -31.26
N LEU A 10 35.28 23.66 -31.66
CA LEU A 10 34.13 23.70 -30.74
C LEU A 10 34.23 22.56 -29.72
N LEU A 11 34.67 22.87 -28.53
CA LEU A 11 34.49 21.98 -27.37
C LEU A 11 32.99 21.98 -27.00
N SER A 12 32.25 20.99 -27.50
CA SER A 12 30.96 20.65 -26.96
C SER A 12 31.13 20.06 -25.56
N GLY A 13 31.07 20.92 -24.55
CA GLY A 13 30.98 20.51 -23.16
C GLY A 13 29.68 19.74 -22.94
N VAL A 14 29.76 18.41 -22.89
CA VAL A 14 28.70 17.58 -22.35
C VAL A 14 28.64 17.86 -20.85
N SER A 15 27.78 18.79 -20.46
CA SER A 15 27.37 18.92 -19.06
C SER A 15 26.62 17.62 -18.69
N ALA A 16 27.36 16.65 -18.17
CA ALA A 16 26.75 15.60 -17.38
C ALA A 16 26.14 16.28 -16.14
N LEU A 17 24.87 16.66 -16.24
CA LEU A 17 24.06 17.01 -15.09
C LEU A 17 24.12 15.80 -14.17
N ALA A 18 24.96 15.89 -13.13
CA ALA A 18 24.87 15.01 -11.98
C ALA A 18 23.42 15.13 -11.48
N GLN A 19 22.57 14.17 -11.83
CA GLN A 19 21.27 14.00 -11.19
C GLN A 19 21.59 13.70 -9.71
N GLY A 20 21.73 14.76 -8.91
CA GLY A 20 21.88 14.66 -7.48
C GLY A 20 20.77 13.78 -6.94
N ARG A 21 21.07 12.91 -5.98
CA ARG A 21 20.08 12.07 -5.32
C ARG A 21 18.98 12.98 -4.81
N ALA A 22 17.78 12.84 -5.34
CA ALA A 22 16.63 13.67 -4.92
C ALA A 22 16.30 13.48 -3.44
N VAL A 23 16.66 12.33 -2.83
CA VAL A 23 16.47 11.99 -1.42
C VAL A 23 17.65 11.18 -0.87
N VAL A 24 17.93 11.36 0.43
CA VAL A 24 18.95 10.61 1.18
C VAL A 24 18.24 9.76 2.23
N PRO A 25 18.48 8.44 2.26
CA PRO A 25 17.94 7.56 3.29
C PRO A 25 18.72 7.70 4.60
N ILE A 26 18.02 7.92 5.71
CA ILE A 26 18.55 7.92 7.07
C ILE A 26 17.89 6.78 7.82
N THR A 27 18.64 5.74 8.17
CA THR A 27 18.16 4.63 8.99
C THR A 27 17.88 5.13 10.41
N ILE A 28 16.65 4.93 10.89
CA ILE A 28 16.22 5.23 12.27
C ILE A 28 16.44 3.98 13.12
N ALA A 29 15.92 2.84 12.69
CA ALA A 29 16.03 1.57 13.40
C ALA A 29 16.35 0.43 12.43
N GLU A 30 17.00 -0.61 12.97
CA GLU A 30 17.37 -1.84 12.27
C GLU A 30 17.12 -3.03 13.23
N GLY A 31 16.82 -4.21 12.71
CA GLY A 31 16.53 -5.39 13.54
C GLY A 31 15.03 -5.74 13.60
N LEU A 32 14.18 -5.06 12.82
CA LEU A 32 12.77 -5.40 12.71
C LEU A 32 12.58 -6.69 11.88
N SER A 33 11.70 -7.59 12.34
CA SER A 33 11.46 -8.87 11.67
C SER A 33 10.39 -8.74 10.58
N HIS A 34 10.80 -8.56 9.32
CA HIS A 34 9.89 -8.37 8.19
C HIS A 34 8.82 -7.29 8.48
N PRO A 35 9.21 -6.04 8.79
CA PRO A 35 8.25 -4.98 9.06
C PRO A 35 7.33 -4.79 7.86
N TRP A 36 6.02 -4.65 8.12
CA TRP A 36 5.01 -4.60 7.07
C TRP A 36 4.37 -3.22 6.92
N ALA A 37 4.11 -2.52 8.01
CA ALA A 37 3.50 -1.19 7.98
C ALA A 37 4.00 -0.30 9.12
N ILE A 38 3.90 1.02 8.93
CA ILE A 38 4.24 2.05 9.90
C ILE A 38 2.99 2.88 10.20
N ALA A 39 2.77 3.22 11.49
CA ALA A 39 1.89 4.31 11.89
C ALA A 39 2.66 5.27 12.83
N PHE A 40 2.27 6.53 12.83
CA PHE A 40 2.96 7.59 13.58
C PHE A 40 2.18 7.91 14.85
N LEU A 41 2.78 7.65 16.02
CA LEU A 41 2.21 8.00 17.31
C LEU A 41 2.37 9.51 17.56
N PRO A 42 1.45 10.13 18.33
CA PRO A 42 1.43 11.58 18.52
C PRO A 42 2.68 12.16 19.20
N ASP A 43 3.41 11.34 19.95
CA ASP A 43 4.63 11.69 20.69
C ASP A 43 5.92 11.52 19.86
N GLY A 44 5.77 11.24 18.56
CA GLY A 44 6.88 11.08 17.62
C GLY A 44 7.46 9.67 17.52
N GLN A 45 6.94 8.73 18.29
CA GLN A 45 7.27 7.30 18.16
C GLN A 45 6.59 6.69 16.94
N PHE A 46 7.07 5.52 16.54
CA PHE A 46 6.52 4.75 15.43
C PHE A 46 5.87 3.47 15.94
N LEU A 47 4.70 3.16 15.44
CA LEU A 47 4.07 1.86 15.63
C LEU A 47 4.34 1.04 14.37
N VAL A 48 5.04 -0.08 14.50
CA VAL A 48 5.46 -0.93 13.39
C VAL A 48 4.88 -2.33 13.54
N SER A 49 4.17 -2.80 12.51
CA SER A 49 3.76 -4.20 12.43
C SER A 49 4.87 -5.05 11.80
N GLU A 50 5.17 -6.19 12.43
CA GLU A 50 6.07 -7.19 11.90
C GLU A 50 5.26 -8.38 11.36
N ARG A 51 5.50 -8.80 10.12
CA ARG A 51 4.76 -9.91 9.49
C ARG A 51 4.89 -11.22 10.28
N SER A 52 5.94 -11.37 11.05
CA SER A 52 6.14 -12.47 12.01
C SER A 52 5.09 -12.56 13.12
N GLY A 53 4.20 -11.56 13.26
CA GLY A 53 3.10 -11.55 14.21
C GLY A 53 3.38 -10.70 15.46
N ALA A 54 4.27 -9.71 15.38
CA ALA A 54 4.52 -8.76 16.46
C ALA A 54 4.11 -7.34 16.08
N LEU A 55 3.70 -6.56 17.07
CA LEU A 55 3.48 -5.12 16.97
C LEU A 55 4.50 -4.43 17.88
N ARG A 56 5.29 -3.50 17.32
CA ARG A 56 6.40 -2.85 18.02
C ARG A 56 6.22 -1.35 18.10
N ILE A 57 6.71 -0.77 19.17
CA ILE A 57 7.02 0.66 19.22
C ILE A 57 8.50 0.84 18.92
N VAL A 58 8.80 1.82 18.10
CA VAL A 58 10.17 2.25 17.79
C VAL A 58 10.27 3.73 18.19
N ASP A 59 11.24 4.02 19.02
CA ASP A 59 11.51 5.38 19.49
C ASP A 59 12.23 6.21 18.40
N PRO A 60 12.16 7.54 18.46
CA PRO A 60 12.85 8.40 17.49
C PRO A 60 14.37 8.22 17.44
N ASP A 61 14.97 7.72 18.52
CA ASP A 61 16.40 7.39 18.62
C ASP A 61 16.76 6.00 18.04
N GLY A 62 15.76 5.24 17.59
CA GLY A 62 15.92 3.91 17.00
C GLY A 62 15.76 2.74 17.97
N THR A 63 15.50 2.99 19.25
CA THR A 63 15.23 1.94 20.24
C THR A 63 13.95 1.18 19.85
N ILE A 64 14.03 -0.14 19.75
CA ILE A 64 12.88 -1.02 19.48
C ILE A 64 12.38 -1.58 20.79
N GLU A 65 11.18 -1.19 21.20
CA GLU A 65 10.55 -1.64 22.42
C GLU A 65 10.09 -3.14 22.33
N PRO A 66 9.91 -3.82 23.47
CA PRO A 66 9.33 -5.16 23.49
C PRO A 66 7.98 -5.24 22.74
N PRO A 67 7.58 -6.44 22.23
CA PRO A 67 6.30 -6.58 21.52
C PRO A 67 5.11 -6.18 22.41
N ILE A 68 4.16 -5.45 21.80
CA ILE A 68 2.88 -5.11 22.41
C ILE A 68 2.07 -6.41 22.58
N ALA A 69 1.61 -6.67 23.81
CA ALA A 69 0.79 -7.83 24.12
C ALA A 69 -0.67 -7.68 23.66
N GLY A 70 -1.41 -8.79 23.58
CA GLY A 70 -2.86 -8.78 23.33
C GLY A 70 -3.27 -8.89 21.87
N LEU A 71 -2.37 -9.23 20.96
CA LEU A 71 -2.71 -9.61 19.60
C LEU A 71 -3.52 -10.92 19.57
N PRO A 72 -4.41 -11.09 18.57
CA PRO A 72 -5.14 -12.35 18.38
C PRO A 72 -4.19 -13.44 17.86
N LYS A 73 -4.71 -14.66 17.71
CA LYS A 73 -3.98 -15.73 17.01
C LYS A 73 -3.83 -15.36 15.54
N ILE A 74 -2.61 -15.40 15.02
CA ILE A 74 -2.25 -15.04 13.66
C ILE A 74 -1.72 -16.28 12.93
N ALA A 75 -2.20 -16.53 11.71
CA ALA A 75 -1.69 -17.59 10.84
C ALA A 75 -0.48 -17.05 10.06
N VAL A 76 0.71 -17.15 10.63
CA VAL A 76 1.95 -16.71 10.00
C VAL A 76 2.39 -17.76 8.97
N GLY A 77 2.62 -17.35 7.72
CA GLY A 77 3.10 -18.21 6.63
C GLY A 77 3.04 -17.51 5.27
N GLY A 78 4.03 -17.73 4.43
CA GLY A 78 4.10 -17.12 3.10
C GLY A 78 3.98 -15.60 3.12
N GLN A 79 2.89 -15.07 2.56
CA GLN A 79 2.56 -13.63 2.59
C GLN A 79 1.71 -13.24 3.81
N GLY A 80 1.22 -14.21 4.57
CA GLY A 80 0.38 -13.99 5.74
C GLY A 80 1.16 -13.67 7.01
N GLY A 81 0.51 -13.00 7.95
CA GLY A 81 1.07 -12.56 9.22
C GLY A 81 0.29 -11.40 9.80
N LEU A 82 0.92 -10.57 10.63
CA LEU A 82 0.43 -9.25 10.99
C LEU A 82 0.84 -8.29 9.87
N LEU A 83 -0.12 -7.61 9.26
CA LEU A 83 0.08 -6.85 8.03
C LEU A 83 -0.09 -5.35 8.29
N ASP A 84 -1.15 -4.72 7.77
CA ASP A 84 -1.29 -3.26 7.94
C ASP A 84 -1.71 -2.85 9.36
N VAL A 85 -1.29 -1.65 9.76
CA VAL A 85 -1.73 -0.98 10.99
C VAL A 85 -1.96 0.50 10.73
N VAL A 86 -3.08 1.01 11.22
CA VAL A 86 -3.42 2.44 11.16
C VAL A 86 -4.01 2.91 12.49
N LEU A 87 -3.74 4.17 12.85
CA LEU A 87 -4.39 4.80 13.99
C LEU A 87 -5.76 5.35 13.56
N ASP A 88 -6.70 5.33 14.48
CA ASP A 88 -7.97 6.07 14.33
C ASP A 88 -7.67 7.57 14.21
N SER A 89 -8.40 8.29 13.36
CA SER A 89 -8.26 9.75 13.24
C SER A 89 -8.44 10.50 14.57
N ASP A 90 -9.07 9.87 15.55
CA ASP A 90 -9.33 10.38 16.89
C ASP A 90 -8.43 9.75 17.97
N PHE A 91 -7.31 9.17 17.53
CA PHE A 91 -6.40 8.38 18.38
C PHE A 91 -5.96 9.15 19.66
N LEU A 92 -5.70 10.43 19.55
CA LEU A 92 -5.35 11.27 20.71
C LEU A 92 -6.35 11.19 21.86
N ARG A 93 -7.66 11.02 21.54
CA ARG A 93 -8.73 10.91 22.53
C ARG A 93 -9.08 9.48 22.90
N ASN A 94 -9.11 8.59 21.90
CA ASN A 94 -9.66 7.24 22.05
C ASN A 94 -8.60 6.12 22.09
N ARG A 95 -7.35 6.43 21.71
CA ARG A 95 -6.22 5.50 21.60
C ARG A 95 -6.52 4.25 20.74
N THR A 96 -7.51 4.36 19.86
CA THR A 96 -7.95 3.26 19.00
C THR A 96 -7.01 3.11 17.81
N LEU A 97 -6.72 1.86 17.47
CA LEU A 97 -6.01 1.48 16.25
C LEU A 97 -6.75 0.33 15.56
N TYR A 98 -6.50 0.20 14.27
CA TYR A 98 -6.96 -0.90 13.43
C TYR A 98 -5.75 -1.63 12.86
N PHE A 99 -5.81 -2.95 12.83
CA PHE A 99 -4.78 -3.74 12.18
C PHE A 99 -5.38 -4.91 11.42
N CYS A 100 -4.73 -5.24 10.33
CA CYS A 100 -5.13 -6.28 9.43
C CYS A 100 -4.15 -7.46 9.54
N PHE A 101 -4.66 -8.68 9.53
CA PHE A 101 -3.84 -9.87 9.75
C PHE A 101 -4.44 -11.11 9.08
N SER A 102 -3.65 -12.17 8.96
CA SER A 102 -4.13 -13.47 8.52
C SER A 102 -4.75 -14.23 9.69
N GLU A 103 -6.07 -14.32 9.68
CA GLU A 103 -6.87 -14.99 10.71
C GLU A 103 -6.98 -16.49 10.41
N PRO A 104 -6.56 -17.39 11.33
CA PRO A 104 -6.74 -18.82 11.13
C PRO A 104 -8.21 -19.21 11.19
N ALA A 105 -8.55 -20.32 10.55
CA ALA A 105 -9.85 -20.98 10.77
C ALA A 105 -9.91 -21.61 12.18
N ASN A 106 -11.11 -21.78 12.71
CA ASN A 106 -11.32 -22.44 13.99
C ASN A 106 -10.96 -23.94 13.93
N SER A 107 -11.01 -24.52 12.72
CA SER A 107 -10.64 -25.91 12.44
C SER A 107 -10.01 -26.02 11.06
N GLY A 108 -9.13 -27.01 10.88
CA GLY A 108 -8.40 -27.21 9.63
C GLY A 108 -7.31 -26.17 9.40
N ASN A 109 -6.80 -26.10 8.16
CA ASN A 109 -5.66 -25.25 7.75
C ASN A 109 -6.09 -23.97 7.01
N GLY A 110 -7.38 -23.66 6.98
CA GLY A 110 -7.90 -22.45 6.33
C GLY A 110 -7.48 -21.18 7.09
N ASN A 111 -7.32 -20.10 6.34
CA ASN A 111 -7.09 -18.76 6.87
C ASN A 111 -7.73 -17.71 5.96
N SER A 112 -7.85 -16.49 6.45
CA SER A 112 -8.35 -15.37 5.67
C SER A 112 -7.79 -14.05 6.19
N THR A 113 -7.97 -12.99 5.40
CA THR A 113 -7.72 -11.63 5.86
C THR A 113 -8.78 -11.21 6.86
N ALA A 114 -8.37 -10.68 8.01
CA ALA A 114 -9.26 -10.09 8.99
C ALA A 114 -8.80 -8.70 9.42
N LEU A 115 -9.76 -7.89 9.85
CA LEU A 115 -9.53 -6.56 10.42
C LEU A 115 -9.94 -6.57 11.89
N ALA A 116 -9.00 -6.19 12.74
CA ALA A 116 -9.24 -6.00 14.16
C ALA A 116 -9.21 -4.52 14.52
N ARG A 117 -9.95 -4.18 15.58
CA ARG A 117 -9.94 -2.92 16.30
C ARG A 117 -9.52 -3.16 17.73
N ALA A 118 -8.63 -2.35 18.27
CA ALA A 118 -8.23 -2.40 19.67
C ALA A 118 -7.85 -1.01 20.18
N ARG A 119 -7.72 -0.88 21.48
CA ARG A 119 -7.19 0.30 22.14
C ARG A 119 -5.76 0.02 22.60
N LEU A 120 -4.82 0.93 22.33
CA LEU A 120 -3.49 0.88 22.91
C LEU A 120 -3.55 1.37 24.37
N SER A 121 -3.07 0.55 25.32
CA SER A 121 -3.02 0.92 26.73
C SER A 121 -2.21 2.21 26.98
N ALA A 122 -2.41 2.87 28.12
CA ALA A 122 -1.72 4.11 28.43
C ALA A 122 -0.19 3.95 28.52
N ASP A 123 0.27 2.80 29.01
CA ASP A 123 1.69 2.41 29.07
C ASP A 123 2.23 1.87 27.74
N MET A 124 1.40 1.81 26.69
CA MET A 124 1.71 1.36 25.33
C MET A 124 2.20 -0.11 25.24
N ARG A 125 1.97 -0.92 26.25
CA ARG A 125 2.50 -2.30 26.32
C ARG A 125 1.50 -3.38 25.93
N ARG A 126 0.20 -3.04 25.80
CA ARG A 126 -0.84 -4.03 25.44
C ARG A 126 -1.99 -3.41 24.65
N LEU A 127 -2.69 -4.27 23.94
CA LEU A 127 -3.96 -3.98 23.30
C LEU A 127 -5.11 -4.33 24.24
N GLU A 128 -6.08 -3.43 24.35
CA GLU A 128 -7.26 -3.56 25.20
C GLU A 128 -8.54 -3.55 24.35
N GLY A 129 -9.56 -4.29 24.76
CA GLY A 129 -10.86 -4.29 24.10
C GLY A 129 -10.82 -4.77 22.65
N LEU A 130 -9.92 -5.71 22.34
CA LEU A 130 -9.77 -6.28 21.00
C LEU A 130 -11.10 -6.82 20.48
N ARG A 131 -11.46 -6.44 19.25
CA ARG A 131 -12.60 -6.96 18.50
C ARG A 131 -12.21 -7.19 17.06
N ILE A 132 -12.59 -8.33 16.50
CA ILE A 132 -12.56 -8.57 15.06
C ILE A 132 -13.79 -7.89 14.48
N VAL A 133 -13.59 -6.88 13.63
CA VAL A 133 -14.67 -6.09 13.01
C VAL A 133 -14.99 -6.56 11.59
N PHE A 134 -14.09 -7.37 10.99
CA PHE A 134 -14.31 -8.00 9.70
C PHE A 134 -13.46 -9.27 9.55
N SER A 135 -14.02 -10.30 8.90
CA SER A 135 -13.29 -11.49 8.45
C SER A 135 -13.68 -11.82 7.02
N GLN A 136 -12.70 -11.95 6.13
CA GLN A 136 -12.88 -12.39 4.75
C GLN A 136 -13.42 -13.83 4.73
N ARG A 137 -14.43 -14.07 3.93
CA ARG A 137 -15.05 -15.40 3.75
C ARG A 137 -15.25 -15.76 2.27
N PRO A 138 -15.21 -17.08 1.97
CA PRO A 138 -14.82 -18.18 2.88
C PRO A 138 -13.33 -18.14 3.23
N LYS A 139 -12.93 -18.82 4.32
CA LYS A 139 -11.51 -19.08 4.62
C LYS A 139 -10.96 -20.12 3.67
N THR A 140 -9.70 -19.97 3.27
CA THR A 140 -9.05 -20.79 2.23
C THR A 140 -7.68 -21.23 2.71
N ALA A 141 -7.31 -22.47 2.43
CA ALA A 141 -5.96 -22.98 2.67
C ALA A 141 -4.98 -22.38 1.64
N SER A 142 -4.53 -21.16 1.90
CA SER A 142 -3.59 -20.43 1.05
C SER A 142 -2.71 -19.51 1.88
N GLU A 143 -1.45 -19.42 1.52
CA GLU A 143 -0.48 -18.50 2.12
C GLU A 143 -0.24 -17.25 1.23
N LEU A 144 -1.02 -17.08 0.17
CA LEU A 144 -0.82 -16.05 -0.83
C LEU A 144 -2.02 -15.10 -0.92
N HIS A 145 -1.78 -13.91 -1.46
CA HIS A 145 -2.76 -12.90 -1.86
C HIS A 145 -3.75 -12.53 -0.74
N PHE A 146 -3.23 -11.94 0.33
CA PHE A 146 -4.06 -11.44 1.44
C PHE A 146 -4.65 -10.05 1.17
N GLY A 147 -4.02 -9.23 0.30
CA GLY A 147 -4.34 -7.81 0.21
C GLY A 147 -3.93 -7.09 1.49
N CYS A 148 -4.93 -6.64 2.28
CA CYS A 148 -4.74 -6.24 3.66
C CYS A 148 -4.19 -4.80 3.83
N ARG A 149 -4.63 -3.86 3.02
CA ARG A 149 -4.34 -2.44 3.24
C ARG A 149 -5.59 -1.74 3.76
N ILE A 150 -5.42 -0.95 4.82
CA ILE A 150 -6.49 -0.23 5.52
C ILE A 150 -6.40 1.25 5.17
N VAL A 151 -7.54 1.86 4.84
CA VAL A 151 -7.64 3.31 4.62
C VAL A 151 -8.86 3.85 5.34
N GLU A 152 -8.67 4.79 6.26
CA GLU A 152 -9.79 5.53 6.84
C GLU A 152 -10.40 6.47 5.80
N SER A 153 -11.70 6.30 5.53
CA SER A 153 -12.42 7.08 4.55
C SER A 153 -12.59 8.53 4.99
N LYS A 154 -12.64 9.42 4.02
CA LYS A 154 -12.87 10.86 4.23
C LYS A 154 -14.03 11.33 3.37
N ASN A 155 -14.81 12.26 3.89
CA ASN A 155 -15.79 12.98 3.11
C ASN A 155 -15.11 13.95 2.11
N PRO A 156 -15.85 14.54 1.16
CA PRO A 156 -15.26 15.49 0.19
C PRO A 156 -14.62 16.74 0.82
N GLN A 157 -14.91 17.05 2.07
CA GLN A 157 -14.29 18.13 2.85
C GLN A 157 -12.98 17.70 3.54
N GLY A 158 -12.55 16.45 3.34
CA GLY A 158 -11.31 15.90 3.87
C GLY A 158 -11.37 15.41 5.32
N SER A 159 -12.53 15.44 5.96
CA SER A 159 -12.75 14.95 7.32
C SER A 159 -13.07 13.45 7.32
N ALA A 160 -12.61 12.73 8.34
CA ALA A 160 -12.99 11.34 8.56
C ALA A 160 -14.52 11.19 8.61
N ASP A 161 -15.06 10.20 7.90
CA ASP A 161 -16.51 9.97 7.79
C ASP A 161 -16.98 8.72 8.56
N GLY A 162 -16.13 8.17 9.42
CA GLY A 162 -16.44 7.02 10.26
C GLY A 162 -16.37 5.67 9.56
N LYS A 163 -15.81 5.60 8.35
CA LYS A 163 -15.73 4.37 7.56
C LYS A 163 -14.29 3.98 7.28
N LEU A 164 -14.09 2.71 6.94
CA LEU A 164 -12.81 2.12 6.55
C LEU A 164 -12.97 1.40 5.21
N PHE A 165 -11.98 1.57 4.35
CA PHE A 165 -11.74 0.67 3.23
C PHE A 165 -10.71 -0.38 3.64
N LEU A 166 -10.90 -1.62 3.17
CA LEU A 166 -9.95 -2.71 3.33
C LEU A 166 -9.79 -3.42 1.99
N THR A 167 -8.56 -3.62 1.56
CA THR A 167 -8.25 -4.38 0.34
C THR A 167 -8.10 -5.86 0.64
N LEU A 168 -8.63 -6.71 -0.23
CA LEU A 168 -8.66 -8.17 -0.09
C LEU A 168 -8.14 -8.85 -1.34
N GLY A 169 -7.18 -9.75 -1.18
CA GLY A 169 -6.69 -10.58 -2.28
C GLY A 169 -7.60 -11.78 -2.55
N GLU A 170 -7.42 -12.38 -3.73
CA GLU A 170 -8.22 -13.52 -4.19
C GLU A 170 -7.70 -14.87 -3.72
N ARG A 171 -6.65 -14.88 -2.87
CA ARG A 171 -6.08 -16.08 -2.24
C ARG A 171 -5.43 -17.07 -3.21
N TYR A 172 -5.00 -16.61 -4.40
CA TYR A 172 -4.33 -17.34 -5.47
C TYR A 172 -5.15 -18.47 -6.11
N SER A 173 -5.59 -19.45 -5.33
CA SER A 173 -6.39 -20.59 -5.81
C SER A 173 -7.87 -20.26 -6.05
N ARG A 174 -8.32 -19.05 -5.66
CA ARG A 174 -9.72 -18.60 -5.74
C ARG A 174 -9.90 -17.45 -6.73
N ARG A 175 -9.07 -17.42 -7.77
CA ARG A 175 -9.02 -16.32 -8.75
C ARG A 175 -10.38 -15.99 -9.38
N ASP A 176 -11.19 -16.99 -9.69
CA ASP A 176 -12.47 -16.81 -10.37
C ASP A 176 -13.53 -16.19 -9.42
N ASP A 177 -13.39 -16.38 -8.12
CA ASP A 177 -14.24 -15.76 -7.12
C ASP A 177 -14.13 -14.22 -7.15
N ALA A 178 -13.07 -13.65 -7.72
CA ALA A 178 -12.92 -12.20 -7.88
C ALA A 178 -14.07 -11.59 -8.70
N GLN A 179 -14.71 -12.37 -9.59
CA GLN A 179 -15.82 -11.91 -10.43
C GLN A 179 -17.21 -12.16 -9.83
N THR A 180 -17.34 -12.88 -8.72
CA THR A 180 -18.63 -13.12 -8.07
C THR A 180 -18.79 -12.27 -6.80
N LEU A 181 -20.01 -12.01 -6.34
CA LEU A 181 -20.30 -11.07 -5.25
C LEU A 181 -20.73 -11.76 -3.94
N ASP A 182 -20.80 -13.07 -3.91
CA ASP A 182 -21.20 -13.91 -2.78
C ASP A 182 -20.03 -14.27 -1.83
N ASN A 183 -18.84 -13.72 -2.10
CA ASN A 183 -17.61 -13.95 -1.36
C ASN A 183 -16.76 -12.68 -1.31
N HIS A 184 -15.66 -12.71 -0.51
CA HIS A 184 -14.75 -11.56 -0.36
C HIS A 184 -13.41 -11.70 -1.11
N HIS A 185 -13.22 -12.71 -1.95
CA HIS A 185 -11.96 -12.91 -2.68
C HIS A 185 -11.81 -11.86 -3.80
N GLY A 186 -10.68 -11.13 -3.79
CA GLY A 186 -10.40 -10.10 -4.79
C GLY A 186 -11.38 -8.92 -4.76
N LYS A 187 -11.55 -8.33 -3.58
CA LYS A 187 -12.46 -7.20 -3.33
C LYS A 187 -11.76 -6.02 -2.67
N VAL A 188 -12.32 -4.86 -2.84
CA VAL A 188 -12.22 -3.78 -1.85
C VAL A 188 -13.54 -3.75 -1.12
N ILE A 189 -13.51 -3.73 0.21
CA ILE A 189 -14.72 -3.57 1.03
C ILE A 189 -14.74 -2.20 1.68
N ARG A 190 -15.94 -1.72 2.04
CA ARG A 190 -16.14 -0.53 2.85
C ARG A 190 -17.09 -0.85 4.00
N ILE A 191 -16.63 -0.58 5.22
CA ILE A 191 -17.37 -0.82 6.47
C ILE A 191 -17.30 0.40 7.38
N ASN A 192 -18.24 0.51 8.31
CA ASN A 192 -18.13 1.44 9.42
C ASN A 192 -17.03 0.99 10.40
N LYS A 193 -16.46 1.89 11.18
CA LYS A 193 -15.41 1.62 12.18
C LYS A 193 -15.78 0.57 13.24
N ASP A 194 -17.05 0.27 13.40
CA ASP A 194 -17.59 -0.78 14.30
C ASP A 194 -17.79 -2.14 13.60
N GLY A 195 -17.57 -2.22 12.29
CA GLY A 195 -17.73 -3.40 11.45
C GLY A 195 -19.10 -3.52 10.77
N THR A 196 -20.05 -2.63 11.06
CA THR A 196 -21.36 -2.63 10.38
C THR A 196 -21.22 -2.13 8.93
N VAL A 197 -22.21 -2.50 8.10
CA VAL A 197 -22.22 -2.12 6.68
C VAL A 197 -22.82 -0.73 6.49
N PRO A 198 -22.15 0.21 5.80
CA PRO A 198 -22.73 1.50 5.44
C PRO A 198 -23.94 1.35 4.52
N ALA A 199 -25.03 2.07 4.81
CA ALA A 199 -26.28 1.98 4.04
C ALA A 199 -26.14 2.47 2.58
N ASP A 200 -25.08 3.22 2.28
CA ASP A 200 -24.76 3.77 0.96
C ASP A 200 -23.73 2.94 0.18
N ASN A 201 -23.46 1.70 0.61
CA ASN A 201 -22.63 0.76 -0.19
C ASN A 201 -23.39 0.29 -1.44
N PRO A 202 -22.66 -0.01 -2.53
CA PRO A 202 -23.31 -0.26 -3.83
C PRO A 202 -24.19 -1.51 -3.87
N PHE A 203 -23.92 -2.51 -3.04
CA PHE A 203 -24.61 -3.81 -3.10
C PHE A 203 -25.57 -4.07 -1.93
N VAL A 204 -25.87 -3.10 -1.06
CA VAL A 204 -26.75 -3.27 0.11
C VAL A 204 -28.18 -3.72 -0.24
N ARG A 205 -28.63 -3.48 -1.48
CA ARG A 205 -29.97 -3.86 -1.95
C ARG A 205 -29.95 -5.10 -2.85
N GLN A 206 -28.79 -5.74 -3.01
CA GLN A 206 -28.65 -6.93 -3.86
C GLN A 206 -28.52 -8.19 -2.98
N PRO A 207 -29.59 -9.02 -2.85
CA PRO A 207 -29.59 -10.16 -1.93
C PRO A 207 -28.51 -11.21 -2.18
N SER A 208 -28.05 -11.35 -3.44
CA SER A 208 -27.02 -12.30 -3.86
C SER A 208 -25.58 -11.78 -3.67
N ALA A 209 -25.41 -10.55 -3.18
CA ALA A 209 -24.12 -9.92 -2.98
C ALA A 209 -23.82 -9.66 -1.50
N LEU A 210 -22.55 -9.69 -1.12
CA LEU A 210 -22.13 -9.25 0.20
C LEU A 210 -22.13 -7.72 0.25
N ALA A 211 -22.90 -7.17 1.17
CA ALA A 211 -23.21 -5.74 1.22
C ALA A 211 -22.00 -4.84 1.55
N GLU A 212 -20.97 -5.40 2.17
CA GLU A 212 -19.72 -4.71 2.48
C GLU A 212 -18.82 -4.46 1.25
N ILE A 213 -19.07 -5.12 0.11
CA ILE A 213 -18.28 -4.97 -1.11
C ILE A 213 -18.42 -3.54 -1.66
N TRP A 214 -17.28 -2.90 -1.94
CA TRP A 214 -17.20 -1.60 -2.61
C TRP A 214 -16.87 -1.76 -4.10
N SER A 215 -15.85 -2.57 -4.43
CA SER A 215 -15.44 -2.91 -5.80
C SER A 215 -14.96 -4.36 -5.85
N PHE A 216 -14.87 -4.93 -7.05
CA PHE A 216 -14.53 -6.33 -7.26
C PHE A 216 -13.66 -6.54 -8.50
N GLY A 217 -13.26 -7.79 -8.77
CA GLY A 217 -12.38 -8.09 -9.90
C GLY A 217 -10.92 -7.70 -9.65
N HIS A 218 -10.48 -7.74 -8.39
CA HIS A 218 -9.09 -7.48 -8.00
C HIS A 218 -8.31 -8.77 -7.82
N ARG A 219 -6.99 -8.72 -8.06
CA ARG A 219 -6.11 -9.86 -7.81
C ARG A 219 -5.51 -9.83 -6.40
N ASN A 220 -4.65 -8.87 -6.12
CA ASN A 220 -3.95 -8.78 -4.84
C ASN A 220 -3.52 -7.32 -4.56
N PRO A 221 -4.44 -6.45 -4.16
CA PRO A 221 -4.12 -5.07 -3.85
C PRO A 221 -3.24 -4.96 -2.60
N GLN A 222 -2.04 -4.37 -2.73
CA GLN A 222 -1.03 -4.27 -1.68
C GLN A 222 -0.83 -2.86 -1.15
N GLY A 223 -1.25 -1.84 -1.88
CA GLY A 223 -1.21 -0.46 -1.46
C GLY A 223 -2.55 0.22 -1.63
N ALA A 224 -2.86 1.13 -0.73
CA ALA A 224 -4.02 2.00 -0.82
C ALA A 224 -3.75 3.34 -0.11
N THR A 225 -4.28 4.42 -0.65
CA THR A 225 -4.23 5.76 -0.06
C THR A 225 -5.41 6.59 -0.54
N LEU A 226 -5.71 7.69 0.16
CA LEU A 226 -6.67 8.69 -0.33
C LEU A 226 -5.93 9.89 -0.91
N SER A 227 -6.43 10.42 -2.02
CA SER A 227 -6.12 11.79 -2.39
C SER A 227 -6.71 12.77 -1.36
N PRO A 228 -6.24 14.03 -1.29
CA PRO A 228 -6.86 15.05 -0.43
C PRO A 228 -8.34 15.29 -0.70
N LYS A 229 -8.82 14.92 -1.90
CA LYS A 229 -10.25 14.97 -2.29
C LYS A 229 -11.07 13.76 -1.82
N GLY A 230 -10.48 12.83 -1.05
CA GLY A 230 -11.15 11.63 -0.57
C GLY A 230 -11.29 10.52 -1.60
N ILE A 231 -10.64 10.62 -2.76
CA ILE A 231 -10.65 9.57 -3.79
C ILE A 231 -9.69 8.47 -3.40
N LEU A 232 -10.19 7.22 -3.36
CA LEU A 232 -9.38 6.04 -3.06
C LEU A 232 -8.53 5.66 -4.27
N TRP A 233 -7.24 5.50 -4.04
CA TRP A 233 -6.25 4.96 -4.97
C TRP A 233 -5.74 3.64 -4.41
N ILE A 234 -5.63 2.63 -5.24
CA ILE A 234 -4.96 1.38 -4.91
C ILE A 234 -3.97 1.01 -5.99
N HIS A 235 -3.03 0.15 -5.67
CA HIS A 235 -2.29 -0.62 -6.65
C HIS A 235 -2.35 -2.11 -6.29
N GLU A 236 -2.20 -2.94 -7.29
CA GLU A 236 -2.28 -4.38 -7.12
C GLU A 236 -1.25 -5.13 -7.97
N HIS A 237 -0.90 -6.33 -7.51
CA HIS A 237 0.00 -7.21 -8.24
C HIS A 237 -0.73 -7.91 -9.37
N GLY A 238 -0.20 -7.79 -10.58
CA GLY A 238 -0.52 -8.70 -11.68
C GLY A 238 0.12 -10.08 -11.51
N PRO A 239 -0.08 -11.00 -12.45
CA PRO A 239 0.61 -12.29 -12.45
C PRO A 239 2.08 -12.13 -12.88
N ARG A 240 2.43 -12.42 -14.11
CA ARG A 240 3.75 -12.14 -14.67
C ARG A 240 3.70 -10.84 -15.47
N GLY A 241 4.01 -9.72 -14.84
CA GLY A 241 3.71 -8.36 -15.32
C GLY A 241 2.27 -7.96 -15.06
N GLY A 242 1.92 -6.73 -15.47
CA GLY A 242 0.57 -6.21 -15.32
C GLY A 242 0.20 -5.85 -13.88
N ASP A 243 1.13 -5.38 -13.07
CA ASP A 243 0.79 -4.67 -11.84
C ASP A 243 0.09 -3.37 -12.22
N GLU A 244 -0.87 -2.90 -11.42
CA GLU A 244 -1.75 -1.81 -11.81
C GLU A 244 -1.91 -0.75 -10.72
N ILE A 245 -2.16 0.51 -11.13
CA ILE A 245 -2.76 1.54 -10.29
C ILE A 245 -4.21 1.70 -10.71
N ASN A 246 -5.11 1.61 -9.74
CA ASN A 246 -6.55 1.64 -9.94
C ASN A 246 -7.24 2.68 -9.04
N LEU A 247 -8.41 3.17 -9.46
CA LEU A 247 -9.31 4.04 -8.69
C LEU A 247 -10.60 3.29 -8.36
N PRO A 248 -10.67 2.55 -7.25
CA PRO A 248 -11.87 1.81 -6.88
C PRO A 248 -13.07 2.71 -6.71
N ARG A 249 -14.11 2.50 -7.51
CA ARG A 249 -15.38 3.20 -7.43
C ARG A 249 -16.52 2.26 -7.02
N PRO A 250 -17.63 2.78 -6.48
CA PRO A 250 -18.74 1.95 -6.03
C PRO A 250 -19.23 1.02 -7.14
N GLY A 251 -19.24 -0.28 -6.89
CA GLY A 251 -19.70 -1.31 -7.82
C GLY A 251 -18.79 -1.58 -9.03
N GLY A 252 -17.61 -0.95 -9.11
CA GLY A 252 -16.67 -1.13 -10.21
C GLY A 252 -16.07 -2.53 -10.27
N ASN A 253 -15.98 -3.10 -11.50
CA ASN A 253 -15.30 -4.36 -11.80
C ASN A 253 -13.93 -4.08 -12.42
N PHE A 254 -12.84 -4.48 -11.75
CA PHE A 254 -11.46 -4.26 -12.19
C PHE A 254 -10.88 -5.41 -13.04
N GLY A 255 -11.73 -6.35 -13.42
CA GLY A 255 -11.53 -7.27 -14.54
C GLY A 255 -10.74 -8.54 -14.23
N TRP A 256 -10.00 -8.66 -13.13
CA TRP A 256 -9.31 -9.91 -12.80
C TRP A 256 -10.30 -11.06 -12.53
N PRO A 257 -10.12 -12.28 -13.05
CA PRO A 257 -9.10 -12.75 -13.98
C PRO A 257 -9.55 -12.79 -15.46
N LEU A 258 -10.55 -12.00 -15.85
CA LEU A 258 -11.05 -11.96 -17.22
C LEU A 258 -10.10 -11.23 -18.16
N VAL A 259 -9.42 -10.20 -17.65
CA VAL A 259 -8.45 -9.36 -18.36
C VAL A 259 -7.20 -9.17 -17.51
N SER A 260 -6.05 -8.93 -18.15
CA SER A 260 -4.79 -8.57 -17.50
C SER A 260 -3.79 -8.02 -18.51
N PHE A 261 -2.92 -7.08 -18.08
CA PHE A 261 -1.74 -6.66 -18.83
C PHE A 261 -0.58 -7.66 -18.75
N GLY A 262 -0.68 -8.67 -17.88
CA GLY A 262 0.32 -9.72 -17.69
C GLY A 262 -0.13 -11.07 -18.24
N THR A 263 0.74 -12.08 -18.12
CA THR A 263 0.47 -13.48 -18.47
C THR A 263 0.52 -14.35 -17.23
N ASN A 264 -0.04 -15.54 -17.28
CA ASN A 264 0.16 -16.55 -16.25
C ASN A 264 1.66 -16.90 -16.11
N TYR A 265 2.05 -17.52 -14.99
CA TYR A 265 3.46 -17.89 -14.77
C TYR A 265 3.98 -18.96 -15.74
N ASP A 266 3.10 -19.76 -16.30
CA ASP A 266 3.38 -20.73 -17.37
C ASP A 266 3.37 -20.12 -18.79
N LEU A 267 3.27 -18.78 -18.88
CA LEU A 267 3.22 -18.00 -20.12
C LEU A 267 1.91 -18.08 -20.90
N THR A 268 0.93 -18.78 -20.42
CA THR A 268 -0.41 -18.78 -21.04
C THR A 268 -1.11 -17.43 -20.82
N ALA A 269 -2.07 -17.10 -21.65
CA ALA A 269 -2.87 -15.90 -21.51
C ALA A 269 -3.72 -15.94 -20.22
N VAL A 270 -3.96 -14.78 -19.62
CA VAL A 270 -4.98 -14.59 -18.59
C VAL A 270 -6.31 -14.31 -19.29
N GLY A 271 -7.37 -15.02 -18.91
CA GLY A 271 -8.69 -14.86 -19.54
C GLY A 271 -8.61 -15.01 -21.06
N ASP A 272 -9.15 -14.05 -21.77
CA ASP A 272 -9.15 -14.01 -23.24
C ASP A 272 -7.82 -13.46 -23.83
N GLY A 273 -6.81 -13.19 -23.00
CA GLY A 273 -5.54 -12.59 -23.41
C GLY A 273 -5.62 -11.09 -23.73
N THR A 274 -6.69 -10.42 -23.30
CA THR A 274 -6.90 -9.00 -23.49
C THR A 274 -6.64 -8.20 -22.22
N ALA A 275 -6.26 -6.93 -22.37
CA ALA A 275 -6.06 -6.02 -21.25
C ALA A 275 -7.35 -5.23 -20.89
N SER A 276 -8.42 -5.38 -21.68
CA SER A 276 -9.67 -4.67 -21.46
C SER A 276 -10.87 -5.47 -21.97
N LYS A 277 -12.01 -5.28 -21.31
CA LYS A 277 -13.30 -5.87 -21.69
C LYS A 277 -14.44 -4.91 -21.36
N VAL A 278 -15.50 -4.95 -22.14
CA VAL A 278 -16.72 -4.16 -21.83
C VAL A 278 -17.23 -4.56 -20.45
N GLY A 279 -17.52 -3.55 -19.61
CA GLY A 279 -17.95 -3.74 -18.22
C GLY A 279 -16.81 -3.88 -17.22
N THR A 280 -15.54 -3.72 -17.64
CA THR A 280 -14.41 -3.63 -16.73
C THR A 280 -13.81 -2.23 -16.70
N GLU A 281 -13.30 -1.84 -15.51
CA GLU A 281 -12.54 -0.61 -15.30
C GLU A 281 -11.15 -0.74 -15.87
N GLN A 282 -10.59 0.39 -16.34
CA GLN A 282 -9.24 0.42 -16.88
C GLN A 282 -8.26 0.97 -15.85
N ALA A 283 -7.10 0.33 -15.76
CA ALA A 283 -6.00 0.79 -14.92
C ALA A 283 -5.51 2.18 -15.35
N LEU A 284 -5.17 3.01 -14.38
CA LEU A 284 -4.58 4.32 -14.61
C LEU A 284 -3.13 4.23 -15.07
N HIS A 285 -2.46 3.20 -14.62
CA HIS A 285 -1.07 2.87 -14.93
C HIS A 285 -0.82 1.37 -14.78
N GLN A 286 0.15 0.84 -15.51
CA GLN A 286 0.54 -0.55 -15.40
C GLN A 286 2.06 -0.73 -15.48
N TRP A 287 2.57 -1.79 -14.85
CA TRP A 287 3.98 -2.18 -14.93
C TRP A 287 4.14 -3.57 -15.55
N THR A 288 4.84 -3.59 -16.67
CA THR A 288 5.33 -4.82 -17.30
C THR A 288 6.79 -4.60 -17.71
N PRO A 289 7.76 -5.25 -17.05
CA PRO A 289 7.60 -6.32 -16.03
C PRO A 289 7.06 -5.80 -14.68
N SER A 290 6.45 -6.72 -13.91
CA SER A 290 5.99 -6.46 -12.53
C SER A 290 7.10 -5.90 -11.65
N ILE A 291 6.80 -4.83 -10.91
CA ILE A 291 7.69 -4.27 -9.86
C ILE A 291 7.36 -4.83 -8.47
N ALA A 292 6.27 -5.57 -8.35
CA ALA A 292 5.66 -5.97 -7.08
C ALA A 292 5.44 -4.76 -6.15
N PRO A 293 4.52 -3.84 -6.50
CA PRO A 293 4.28 -2.62 -5.73
C PRO A 293 3.77 -2.94 -4.32
N SER A 294 4.11 -2.12 -3.33
CA SER A 294 3.89 -2.39 -1.91
C SER A 294 3.13 -1.27 -1.19
N GLY A 295 3.78 -0.50 -0.31
CA GLY A 295 3.15 0.68 0.28
C GLY A 295 3.04 1.83 -0.71
N MET A 296 2.06 2.73 -0.48
CA MET A 296 1.94 3.95 -1.28
C MET A 296 1.39 5.12 -0.48
N THR A 297 1.80 6.33 -0.85
CA THR A 297 1.30 7.57 -0.28
C THR A 297 1.40 8.72 -1.27
N PHE A 298 0.57 9.74 -1.11
CA PHE A 298 0.77 11.02 -1.80
C PHE A 298 1.74 11.92 -1.03
N VAL A 299 2.50 12.73 -1.76
CA VAL A 299 3.25 13.84 -1.18
C VAL A 299 2.32 15.04 -1.02
N THR A 300 2.10 15.47 0.21
CA THR A 300 1.17 16.57 0.55
C THR A 300 1.87 17.84 1.02
N THR A 301 3.20 17.80 1.20
CA THR A 301 4.01 18.96 1.62
C THR A 301 5.08 19.28 0.59
N ASP A 302 5.60 20.49 0.63
CA ASP A 302 6.68 20.96 -0.26
C ASP A 302 8.09 20.69 0.30
N LYS A 303 8.21 19.87 1.34
CA LYS A 303 9.50 19.53 1.97
C LYS A 303 10.54 18.96 0.98
N TYR A 304 10.09 18.33 -0.08
CA TYR A 304 10.92 17.79 -1.18
C TYR A 304 10.92 18.67 -2.42
N GLY A 305 10.48 19.94 -2.30
CA GLY A 305 10.25 20.86 -3.39
C GLY A 305 8.82 20.77 -3.93
N LYS A 306 8.35 21.90 -4.50
CA LYS A 306 6.98 22.04 -5.03
C LYS A 306 6.62 21.02 -6.11
N ALA A 307 7.61 20.60 -6.92
CA ALA A 307 7.43 19.60 -7.97
C ALA A 307 7.07 18.19 -7.44
N TRP A 308 7.22 17.94 -6.13
CA TRP A 308 6.82 16.67 -5.53
C TRP A 308 5.38 16.69 -5.02
N VAL A 309 4.82 17.85 -4.74
CA VAL A 309 3.46 17.96 -4.20
C VAL A 309 2.46 17.36 -5.18
N GLY A 310 1.62 16.45 -4.69
CA GLY A 310 0.64 15.76 -5.50
C GLY A 310 1.15 14.53 -6.25
N ASN A 311 2.44 14.22 -6.16
CA ASN A 311 2.96 12.98 -6.72
C ASN A 311 2.60 11.79 -5.82
N LEU A 312 2.44 10.62 -6.43
CA LEU A 312 2.23 9.37 -5.74
C LEU A 312 3.58 8.64 -5.59
N LEU A 313 3.84 8.13 -4.41
CA LEU A 313 5.04 7.38 -4.08
C LEU A 313 4.68 5.92 -3.86
N VAL A 314 5.43 5.00 -4.49
CA VAL A 314 5.16 3.56 -4.48
C VAL A 314 6.45 2.78 -4.19
N GLY A 315 6.43 1.91 -3.18
CA GLY A 315 7.52 0.98 -2.91
C GLY A 315 7.53 -0.19 -3.88
N SER A 316 8.71 -0.74 -4.17
CA SER A 316 8.89 -1.94 -4.99
C SER A 316 9.59 -3.05 -4.20
N LEU A 317 9.00 -4.24 -4.21
CA LEU A 317 9.60 -5.41 -3.57
C LEU A 317 10.54 -6.17 -4.51
N LYS A 318 10.28 -6.15 -5.81
CA LYS A 318 11.03 -6.95 -6.77
C LYS A 318 12.33 -6.28 -7.20
N PHE A 319 12.28 -4.99 -7.54
CA PHE A 319 13.43 -4.27 -8.07
C PHE A 319 14.07 -3.35 -7.05
N THR A 320 13.70 -3.47 -5.77
CA THR A 320 14.36 -2.78 -4.66
C THR A 320 14.53 -1.28 -4.87
N HIS A 321 13.50 -0.63 -5.40
CA HIS A 321 13.46 0.79 -5.62
C HIS A 321 12.18 1.40 -5.03
N PHE A 322 12.11 2.69 -5.12
CA PHE A 322 11.01 3.52 -4.73
C PHE A 322 10.60 4.33 -5.97
N ALA A 323 9.36 4.19 -6.40
CA ALA A 323 8.85 4.87 -7.57
C ALA A 323 8.16 6.18 -7.17
N ARG A 324 8.59 7.29 -7.74
CA ARG A 324 7.86 8.56 -7.74
C ARG A 324 7.08 8.65 -9.04
N ILE A 325 5.77 8.74 -8.90
CA ILE A 325 4.80 8.81 -10.00
C ILE A 325 4.28 10.25 -10.09
N GLU A 326 4.62 10.91 -11.16
CA GLU A 326 4.15 12.27 -11.46
C GLU A 326 2.81 12.17 -12.21
N LEU A 327 1.81 12.91 -11.73
CA LEU A 327 0.48 12.95 -12.31
C LEU A 327 0.29 14.22 -13.16
N GLU A 328 -0.63 14.17 -14.11
CA GLU A 328 -0.99 15.28 -14.99
C GLU A 328 -1.38 16.55 -14.22
N ARG A 329 -2.03 16.37 -13.08
CA ARG A 329 -2.35 17.41 -12.09
C ARG A 329 -2.07 16.84 -10.69
N PRO A 330 -1.73 17.71 -9.72
CA PRO A 330 -1.51 17.24 -8.35
C PRO A 330 -2.70 16.42 -7.84
N PHE A 331 -2.42 15.19 -7.35
CA PHE A 331 -3.37 14.25 -6.79
C PHE A 331 -4.41 13.67 -7.75
N GLU A 332 -4.35 13.95 -9.05
CA GLU A 332 -5.34 13.46 -10.02
C GLU A 332 -4.81 13.39 -11.45
N GLY A 333 -5.58 12.76 -12.33
CA GLY A 333 -5.24 12.64 -13.74
C GLY A 333 -4.40 11.41 -14.06
N LYS A 334 -3.86 11.39 -15.27
CA LYS A 334 -3.03 10.29 -15.78
C LYS A 334 -1.62 10.37 -15.22
N VAL A 335 -0.94 9.24 -15.21
CA VAL A 335 0.50 9.18 -14.95
C VAL A 335 1.24 9.76 -16.16
N VAL A 336 2.09 10.75 -15.91
CA VAL A 336 2.90 11.41 -16.97
C VAL A 336 4.36 11.03 -16.93
N LYS A 337 4.87 10.63 -15.72
CA LYS A 337 6.26 10.23 -15.57
C LYS A 337 6.45 9.32 -14.36
N GLU A 338 7.34 8.36 -14.48
CA GLU A 338 7.89 7.58 -13.38
C GLU A 338 9.38 7.88 -13.20
N THR A 339 9.80 8.09 -11.97
CA THR A 339 11.22 8.22 -11.59
C THR A 339 11.54 7.20 -10.51
N ARG A 340 12.57 6.39 -10.72
CA ARG A 340 13.04 5.39 -9.76
C ARG A 340 14.10 5.99 -8.85
N LEU A 341 13.93 5.79 -7.56
CA LEU A 341 14.78 6.34 -6.51
C LEU A 341 15.22 5.21 -5.58
N LEU A 342 16.29 5.43 -4.80
CA LEU A 342 16.83 4.49 -3.81
C LEU A 342 17.31 3.14 -4.35
N GLU A 343 17.57 2.99 -5.64
CA GLU A 343 18.11 1.74 -6.23
C GLU A 343 19.43 1.29 -5.55
N SER A 344 20.24 2.26 -5.09
CA SER A 344 21.48 1.98 -4.36
C SER A 344 21.26 1.38 -2.97
N LEU A 345 20.06 1.48 -2.40
CA LEU A 345 19.73 0.89 -1.10
C LEU A 345 19.67 -0.66 -1.18
N ARG A 346 19.30 -1.21 -2.34
CA ARG A 346 19.17 -2.65 -2.61
C ARG A 346 18.25 -3.38 -1.64
N GLU A 347 17.29 -2.67 -1.06
CA GLU A 347 16.32 -3.20 -0.08
C GLU A 347 14.94 -3.31 -0.70
N ARG A 348 14.20 -4.34 -0.34
CA ARG A 348 12.78 -4.49 -0.71
C ARG A 348 11.96 -3.49 0.09
N ILE A 349 11.45 -2.45 -0.56
CA ILE A 349 10.63 -1.43 0.11
C ILE A 349 9.23 -1.99 0.33
N ARG A 350 8.82 -2.17 1.60
CA ARG A 350 7.53 -2.78 1.96
C ARG A 350 6.43 -1.76 2.21
N ASP A 351 6.71 -0.69 2.93
CA ASP A 351 5.73 0.37 3.17
C ASP A 351 6.33 1.74 2.89
N VAL A 352 5.47 2.65 2.49
CA VAL A 352 5.81 4.04 2.19
C VAL A 352 4.73 4.91 2.80
N ARG A 353 5.09 5.79 3.73
CA ARG A 353 4.17 6.71 4.42
C ARG A 353 4.78 8.10 4.50
N GLN A 354 3.94 9.12 4.45
CA GLN A 354 4.33 10.47 4.85
C GLN A 354 3.99 10.68 6.32
N GLY A 355 5.00 11.06 7.11
CA GLY A 355 4.83 11.37 8.53
C GLY A 355 4.18 12.74 8.75
N PRO A 356 3.70 13.00 9.99
CA PRO A 356 3.10 14.29 10.36
C PRO A 356 4.10 15.46 10.27
N ASP A 357 5.39 15.17 10.33
CA ASP A 357 6.50 16.12 10.12
C ASP A 357 6.77 16.42 8.62
N GLY A 358 6.02 15.77 7.72
CA GLY A 358 6.12 15.92 6.28
C GLY A 358 7.25 15.12 5.62
N PHE A 359 8.08 14.41 6.38
CA PHE A 359 9.05 13.49 5.80
C PHE A 359 8.40 12.19 5.32
N ILE A 360 9.05 11.55 4.34
CA ILE A 360 8.67 10.22 3.87
C ILE A 360 9.45 9.18 4.67
N TYR A 361 8.74 8.14 5.09
CA TYR A 361 9.27 7.01 5.82
C TYR A 361 9.00 5.71 5.05
N VAL A 362 9.95 4.81 5.10
CA VAL A 362 9.83 3.48 4.50
C VAL A 362 10.28 2.40 5.48
N VAL A 363 9.69 1.21 5.37
CA VAL A 363 10.23 -0.01 6.00
C VAL A 363 10.63 -1.00 4.92
N THR A 364 11.62 -1.85 5.24
CA THR A 364 12.17 -2.83 4.30
C THR A 364 11.73 -4.25 4.67
N ASP A 365 11.35 -5.08 3.66
CA ASP A 365 10.94 -6.48 3.87
C ASP A 365 12.17 -7.38 3.96
N SER A 366 12.73 -7.46 5.16
CA SER A 366 13.90 -8.29 5.49
C SER A 366 13.76 -8.87 6.90
N ALA A 367 14.41 -9.99 7.17
CA ALA A 367 14.53 -10.55 8.54
C ALA A 367 15.28 -9.60 9.49
N ASN A 368 16.16 -8.76 8.95
CA ASN A 368 16.79 -7.62 9.60
C ASN A 368 16.29 -6.33 8.95
N GLY A 369 14.98 -6.10 9.05
CA GLY A 369 14.29 -4.97 8.42
C GLY A 369 14.63 -3.64 9.07
N LYS A 370 14.48 -2.58 8.30
CA LYS A 370 14.83 -1.21 8.69
C LYS A 370 13.62 -0.30 8.64
N LEU A 371 13.60 0.67 9.55
CA LEU A 371 12.80 1.89 9.47
C LEU A 371 13.72 3.02 8.99
N ILE A 372 13.36 3.64 7.88
CA ILE A 372 14.20 4.65 7.21
C ILE A 372 13.39 5.91 6.99
N ARG A 373 13.94 7.06 7.35
CA ARG A 373 13.46 8.38 6.96
C ARG A 373 14.17 8.86 5.70
N LEU A 374 13.43 9.35 4.74
CA LEU A 374 13.98 9.98 3.54
C LEU A 374 14.08 11.49 3.79
N VAL A 375 15.26 12.06 3.61
CA VAL A 375 15.45 13.51 3.70
C VAL A 375 15.78 14.08 2.33
N PRO A 376 15.39 15.32 2.02
CA PRO A 376 15.80 15.98 0.79
C PRO A 376 17.32 16.02 0.68
N ALA A 377 17.88 15.78 -0.50
CA ALA A 377 19.31 15.99 -0.72
C ALA A 377 19.63 17.49 -0.60
N SER A 378 20.66 17.84 0.15
CA SER A 378 21.13 19.22 0.26
C SER A 378 21.51 19.73 -1.12
N GLY A 379 20.82 20.75 -1.64
CA GLY A 379 21.07 21.33 -2.97
C GLY A 379 19.86 21.41 -3.90
N VAL A 380 18.71 20.87 -3.53
CA VAL A 380 17.45 21.09 -4.25
C VAL A 380 16.76 22.32 -3.62
N GLN A 381 17.33 23.50 -3.84
CA GLN A 381 16.57 24.76 -3.81
C GLN A 381 16.26 25.07 -5.28
N GLU A 382 14.99 24.97 -5.66
CA GLU A 382 14.46 25.60 -6.87
C GLU A 382 14.15 27.06 -6.60
#